data_eb281df14c5c9df2a26f4653d686824e
#
_entry.id   eb281df14c5c9df2a26f4653d686824e
#
_cell.length_a   1.000
_cell.length_b   1.000
_cell.length_c   1.000
_cell.angle_alpha   90.00
_cell.angle_beta   90.00
_cell.angle_gamma   90.00
#
_symmetry.space_group_name_H-M   'P 1'
#
loop_
_entity.id
_entity.type
_entity.pdbx_description
1 polymer ?
#
loop_
_entity_poly.entity_id
_entity_poly.type
_entity_poly.pdbx_seq_one_letter_code
_entity_poly.pdbx_strand_id
1 'polypeptide(L)'
;IAIKGRPDPMIEATVNWTDHDRFVGQATSRHSIVMDAAAEKTANSPMELVLLALCGCTASDVVGILRKKRENFTALEVTAKGERATGYPAVYTEIHLTYLVRGPVSQKAMQDAVRLSKEKYCSVSAMLEKTAKITYSIEHAA
;
A
#
# COMPACT_ATOMS: atom_id res chain seq x y z
N ILE A 1 4.91 8.54 -16.35
CA ILE A 1 3.60 9.21 -16.49
C ILE A 1 2.96 8.72 -17.78
N ALA A 2 1.75 8.18 -17.67
CA ALA A 2 1.01 7.75 -18.85
C ALA A 2 0.61 8.94 -19.71
N ILE A 3 0.76 8.81 -21.03
CA ILE A 3 0.28 9.80 -21.99
C ILE A 3 -1.21 9.56 -22.19
N LYS A 4 -2.01 10.61 -22.05
CA LYS A 4 -3.46 10.54 -22.21
C LYS A 4 -3.82 9.91 -23.56
N GLY A 5 -4.67 8.88 -23.54
CA GLY A 5 -5.09 8.16 -24.75
C GLY A 5 -4.18 7.02 -25.19
N ARG A 6 -3.08 6.78 -24.47
CA ARG A 6 -2.16 5.66 -24.73
C ARG A 6 -2.24 4.69 -23.54
N PRO A 7 -2.38 3.38 -23.77
CA PRO A 7 -2.35 2.42 -22.66
C PRO A 7 -0.96 2.42 -22.02
N ASP A 8 -0.92 2.22 -20.71
CA ASP A 8 0.32 2.06 -19.98
C ASP A 8 1.07 0.83 -20.49
N PRO A 9 2.41 0.85 -20.48
CA PRO A 9 3.19 -0.35 -20.81
C PRO A 9 2.79 -1.49 -19.87
N MET A 10 2.81 -2.71 -20.40
CA MET A 10 2.61 -3.91 -19.58
C MET A 10 3.66 -3.97 -18.47
N ILE A 11 3.22 -4.23 -17.25
CA ILE A 11 4.12 -4.41 -16.11
C ILE A 11 4.50 -5.89 -16.03
N GLU A 12 5.80 -6.15 -15.94
CA GLU A 12 6.36 -7.48 -15.79
C GLU A 12 7.03 -7.61 -14.44
N ALA A 13 6.91 -8.78 -13.82
CA ALA A 13 7.61 -9.11 -12.60
C ALA A 13 8.19 -10.52 -12.72
N THR A 14 9.43 -10.68 -12.26
CA THR A 14 10.13 -11.96 -12.28
C THR A 14 10.70 -12.23 -10.90
N VAL A 15 10.55 -13.47 -10.45
CA VAL A 15 11.10 -13.92 -9.16
C VAL A 15 12.02 -15.11 -9.44
N ASN A 16 13.23 -15.07 -8.87
CA ASN A 16 14.19 -16.16 -8.91
C ASN A 16 14.42 -16.70 -7.51
N TRP A 17 14.36 -18.01 -7.37
CA TRP A 17 14.73 -18.68 -6.13
C TRP A 17 16.24 -18.59 -5.93
N THR A 18 16.67 -18.26 -4.72
CA THR A 18 18.10 -18.18 -4.38
C THR A 18 18.54 -19.35 -3.50
N ASP A 19 17.91 -19.51 -2.34
CA ASP A 19 18.21 -20.59 -1.41
C ASP A 19 17.08 -20.71 -0.39
N HIS A 20 16.94 -21.85 0.25
CA HIS A 20 15.91 -22.09 1.28
C HIS A 20 14.53 -21.63 0.80
N ASP A 21 13.91 -20.69 1.50
CA ASP A 21 12.63 -20.08 1.13
C ASP A 21 12.81 -18.62 0.69
N ARG A 22 14.01 -18.26 0.26
CA ARG A 22 14.35 -16.91 -0.18
C ARG A 22 14.33 -16.77 -1.70
N PHE A 23 13.84 -15.63 -2.12
CA PHE A 23 13.68 -15.29 -3.52
C PHE A 23 14.10 -13.85 -3.75
N VAL A 24 14.55 -13.53 -4.95
CA VAL A 24 14.80 -12.16 -5.39
C VAL A 24 13.82 -11.85 -6.50
N GLY A 25 13.06 -10.78 -6.32
CA GLY A 25 12.10 -10.31 -7.30
C GLY A 25 12.53 -9.00 -7.92
N GLN A 26 12.14 -8.78 -9.15
CA GLN A 26 12.37 -7.54 -9.88
C GLN A 26 11.20 -7.31 -10.82
N ALA A 27 10.72 -6.06 -10.88
CA ALA A 27 9.66 -5.69 -11.81
C ALA A 27 10.19 -4.76 -12.91
N THR A 28 9.30 -4.22 -13.70
CA THR A 28 9.61 -3.37 -14.85
C THR A 28 10.53 -2.19 -14.49
N SER A 29 10.43 -1.64 -13.28
CA SER A 29 11.27 -0.53 -12.82
C SER A 29 12.73 -0.94 -12.58
N ARG A 30 13.02 -2.26 -12.60
CA ARG A 30 14.34 -2.84 -12.40
C ARG A 30 14.94 -2.62 -11.01
N HIS A 31 14.09 -2.51 -10.01
CA HIS A 31 14.50 -2.49 -8.61
C HIS A 31 14.25 -3.87 -8.00
N SER A 32 15.25 -4.39 -7.31
CA SER A 32 15.17 -5.73 -6.73
C SER A 32 14.66 -5.68 -5.30
N ILE A 33 13.93 -6.72 -4.92
CA ILE A 33 13.47 -6.93 -3.55
C ILE A 33 13.68 -8.39 -3.16
N VAL A 34 14.12 -8.60 -1.92
CA VAL A 34 14.29 -9.93 -1.36
C VAL A 34 13.00 -10.34 -0.66
N MET A 35 12.57 -11.58 -0.86
CA MET A 35 11.43 -12.17 -0.18
C MET A 35 11.83 -13.44 0.56
N ASP A 36 11.18 -13.69 1.69
CA ASP A 36 11.39 -14.91 2.45
C ASP A 36 10.04 -15.45 2.91
N ALA A 37 9.70 -16.66 2.49
CA ALA A 37 8.44 -17.31 2.80
C ALA A 37 8.51 -18.21 4.04
N ALA A 38 9.65 -18.28 4.72
CA ALA A 38 9.83 -19.11 5.91
C ALA A 38 9.06 -18.55 7.12
N ALA A 39 8.82 -19.40 8.12
CA ALA A 39 8.20 -18.97 9.38
C ALA A 39 9.06 -17.93 10.10
N GLU A 40 10.37 -18.19 10.21
CA GLU A 40 11.33 -17.21 10.70
C GLU A 40 11.95 -16.49 9.51
N LYS A 41 11.49 -15.25 9.29
CA LYS A 41 11.79 -14.52 8.08
C LYS A 41 13.07 -13.70 8.18
N THR A 42 13.85 -13.74 7.11
CA THR A 42 15.05 -12.88 6.95
C THR A 42 14.75 -11.70 6.01
N ALA A 43 13.55 -11.67 5.44
CA ALA A 43 13.08 -10.60 4.56
C ALA A 43 11.54 -10.57 4.61
N ASN A 44 10.93 -9.61 3.94
CA ASN A 44 9.46 -9.55 3.88
C ASN A 44 8.90 -10.75 3.13
N SER A 45 7.80 -11.30 3.64
CA SER A 45 7.07 -12.35 2.93
C SER A 45 6.24 -11.76 1.79
N PRO A 46 5.82 -12.59 0.82
CA PRO A 46 4.90 -12.12 -0.23
C PRO A 46 3.64 -11.46 0.31
N MET A 47 3.03 -12.03 1.35
CA MET A 47 1.81 -11.45 1.92
C MET A 47 2.06 -10.15 2.68
N GLU A 48 3.23 -9.98 3.29
CA GLU A 48 3.63 -8.69 3.86
C GLU A 48 3.82 -7.64 2.78
N LEU A 49 4.35 -8.02 1.62
CA LEU A 49 4.52 -7.11 0.49
C LEU A 49 3.19 -6.63 -0.06
N VAL A 50 2.14 -7.43 0.02
CA VAL A 50 0.78 -7.02 -0.37
C VAL A 50 0.30 -5.86 0.52
N LEU A 51 0.50 -5.95 1.84
CA LEU A 51 0.16 -4.86 2.75
C LEU A 51 1.03 -3.62 2.52
N LEU A 52 2.32 -3.80 2.28
CA LEU A 52 3.21 -2.68 1.96
C LEU A 52 2.79 -1.99 0.67
N ALA A 53 2.36 -2.76 -0.34
CA ALA A 53 1.86 -2.19 -1.58
C ALA A 53 0.60 -1.35 -1.34
N LEU A 54 -0.31 -1.83 -0.50
CA LEU A 54 -1.51 -1.08 -0.11
C LEU A 54 -1.13 0.23 0.58
N CYS A 55 -0.25 0.16 1.59
CA CYS A 55 0.21 1.36 2.31
C CYS A 55 0.85 2.37 1.36
N GLY A 56 1.75 1.92 0.49
CA GLY A 56 2.44 2.81 -0.45
C GLY A 56 1.50 3.44 -1.47
N CYS A 57 0.56 2.66 -1.97
CA CYS A 57 -0.42 3.14 -2.95
C CYS A 57 -1.31 4.24 -2.36
N THR A 58 -1.90 3.99 -1.21
CA THR A 58 -2.76 5.00 -0.57
C THR A 58 -1.96 6.20 -0.04
N ALA A 59 -0.77 5.98 0.50
CA ALA A 59 0.10 7.08 0.97
C ALA A 59 0.46 8.02 -0.18
N SER A 60 0.77 7.48 -1.34
CA SER A 60 1.06 8.27 -2.54
C SER A 60 -0.12 9.17 -2.92
N ASP A 61 -1.33 8.63 -2.89
CA ASP A 61 -2.53 9.42 -3.16
C ASP A 61 -2.73 10.55 -2.16
N VAL A 62 -2.61 10.23 -0.87
CA VAL A 62 -2.82 11.20 0.21
C VAL A 62 -1.80 12.34 0.11
N VAL A 63 -0.52 12.01 -0.07
CA VAL A 63 0.53 13.02 -0.26
C VAL A 63 0.22 13.90 -1.47
N GLY A 64 -0.15 13.31 -2.59
CA GLY A 64 -0.46 14.05 -3.80
C GLY A 64 -1.64 15.01 -3.61
N ILE A 65 -2.69 14.56 -2.94
CA ILE A 65 -3.89 15.36 -2.69
C ILE A 65 -3.58 16.50 -1.70
N LEU A 66 -2.87 16.20 -0.61
CA LEU A 66 -2.49 17.23 0.36
C LEU A 66 -1.60 18.31 -0.25
N ARG A 67 -0.69 17.94 -1.15
CA ARG A 67 0.12 18.89 -1.90
C ARG A 67 -0.73 19.78 -2.79
N LYS A 68 -1.70 19.24 -3.49
CA LYS A 68 -2.63 20.01 -4.32
C LYS A 68 -3.45 20.98 -3.49
N LYS A 69 -3.83 20.59 -2.29
CA LYS A 69 -4.56 21.43 -1.35
C LYS A 69 -3.67 22.43 -0.62
N ARG A 70 -2.35 22.40 -0.88
CA ARG A 70 -1.33 23.25 -0.25
C ARG A 70 -1.32 23.12 1.27
N GLU A 71 -1.57 21.94 1.76
CA GLU A 71 -1.45 21.63 3.18
C GLU A 71 0.02 21.41 3.56
N ASN A 72 0.42 21.93 4.72
CA ASN A 72 1.82 21.93 5.17
C ASN A 72 2.10 20.76 6.13
N PHE A 73 1.86 19.54 5.66
CA PHE A 73 2.21 18.36 6.44
C PHE A 73 3.73 18.18 6.48
N THR A 74 4.24 17.70 7.61
CA THR A 74 5.67 17.44 7.81
C THR A 74 6.00 15.95 7.76
N ALA A 75 5.02 15.09 8.01
CA ALA A 75 5.19 13.65 7.92
C ALA A 75 3.84 12.97 7.68
N LEU A 76 3.88 11.82 7.04
CA LEU A 76 2.75 10.93 6.89
C LEU A 76 3.22 9.50 7.13
N GLU A 77 2.53 8.79 8.00
CA GLU A 77 2.77 7.38 8.25
C GLU A 77 1.48 6.62 8.01
N VAL A 78 1.55 5.53 7.25
CA VAL A 78 0.40 4.67 7.00
C VAL A 78 0.75 3.27 7.45
N THR A 79 -0.06 2.73 8.36
CA THR A 79 0.10 1.38 8.88
C THR A 79 -1.11 0.55 8.49
N ALA A 80 -0.88 -0.66 7.99
CA ALA A 80 -1.94 -1.61 7.69
C ALA A 80 -1.81 -2.82 8.62
N LYS A 81 -2.92 -3.19 9.27
CA LYS A 81 -3.02 -4.44 10.03
C LYS A 81 -4.01 -5.33 9.31
N GLY A 82 -3.57 -6.53 8.94
CA GLY A 82 -4.40 -7.46 8.19
C GLY A 82 -4.61 -8.76 8.93
N GLU A 83 -5.85 -9.24 8.97
CA GLU A 83 -6.20 -10.59 9.40
C GLU A 83 -6.33 -11.49 8.19
N ARG A 84 -5.82 -12.70 8.31
CA ARG A 84 -5.87 -13.69 7.25
C ARG A 84 -6.86 -14.80 7.58
N ALA A 85 -7.47 -15.38 6.56
CA ALA A 85 -8.32 -16.54 6.69
C ALA A 85 -7.54 -17.73 7.29
N THR A 86 -8.22 -18.58 8.04
CA THR A 86 -7.66 -19.85 8.48
C THR A 86 -7.73 -20.86 7.32
N GLY A 87 -6.73 -21.73 7.23
CA GLY A 87 -6.64 -22.67 6.12
C GLY A 87 -6.10 -22.02 4.85
N TYR A 88 -6.26 -22.69 3.72
CA TYR A 88 -5.74 -22.22 2.44
C TYR A 88 -6.86 -22.08 1.41
N PRO A 89 -6.81 -21.06 0.54
CA PRO A 89 -5.84 -19.96 0.55
C PRO A 89 -6.07 -18.99 1.71
N ALA A 90 -5.00 -18.63 2.40
CA ALA A 90 -5.05 -17.75 3.56
C ALA A 90 -5.04 -16.27 3.13
N VAL A 91 -6.12 -15.84 2.51
CA VAL A 91 -6.27 -14.47 2.02
C VAL A 91 -6.51 -13.50 3.18
N TYR A 92 -6.26 -12.21 2.97
CA TYR A 92 -6.69 -11.19 3.92
C TYR A 92 -8.21 -11.12 3.93
N THR A 93 -8.80 -11.15 5.12
CA THR A 93 -10.25 -11.04 5.32
C THR A 93 -10.63 -9.65 5.84
N GLU A 94 -9.76 -9.05 6.66
CA GLU A 94 -9.95 -7.70 7.18
C GLU A 94 -8.60 -6.98 7.17
N ILE A 95 -8.62 -5.72 6.76
CA ILE A 95 -7.45 -4.85 6.80
C ILE A 95 -7.88 -3.52 7.40
N HIS A 96 -7.14 -3.05 8.40
CA HIS A 96 -7.35 -1.73 8.98
C HIS A 96 -6.15 -0.85 8.69
N LEU A 97 -6.40 0.31 8.07
CA LEU A 97 -5.39 1.32 7.75
C LEU A 97 -5.44 2.43 8.81
N THR A 98 -4.28 2.77 9.35
CA THR A 98 -4.15 3.94 10.23
C THR A 98 -3.25 4.97 9.55
N TYR A 99 -3.78 6.16 9.36
CA TYR A 99 -3.06 7.29 8.77
C TYR A 99 -2.68 8.24 9.89
N LEU A 100 -1.38 8.45 10.08
CA LEU A 100 -0.87 9.43 11.03
C LEU A 100 -0.25 10.58 10.25
N VAL A 101 -0.83 11.77 10.35
CA VAL A 101 -0.32 12.97 9.70
C VAL A 101 0.22 13.93 10.75
N ARG A 102 1.38 14.55 10.47
CA ARG A 102 2.01 15.54 11.34
C ARG A 102 2.07 16.87 10.62
N GLY A 103 2.01 17.93 11.39
CA GLY A 103 2.04 19.31 10.90
C GLY A 103 0.68 19.96 10.86
N PRO A 104 0.63 21.25 10.45
CA PRO A 104 -0.61 22.03 10.45
C PRO A 104 -1.51 21.67 9.25
N VAL A 105 -2.15 20.51 9.33
CA VAL A 105 -3.06 20.00 8.29
C VAL A 105 -4.48 20.00 8.81
N SER A 106 -5.42 20.52 8.03
CA SER A 106 -6.82 20.54 8.46
C SER A 106 -7.40 19.13 8.48
N GLN A 107 -8.29 18.87 9.43
CA GLN A 107 -8.96 17.58 9.55
C GLN A 107 -9.76 17.26 8.29
N LYS A 108 -10.45 18.27 7.75
CA LYS A 108 -11.24 18.10 6.53
C LYS A 108 -10.37 17.72 5.32
N ALA A 109 -9.24 18.40 5.15
CA ALA A 109 -8.33 18.07 4.04
C ALA A 109 -7.83 16.63 4.13
N MET A 110 -7.47 16.18 5.31
CA MET A 110 -7.03 14.80 5.52
C MET A 110 -8.14 13.80 5.30
N GLN A 111 -9.34 14.05 5.81
CA GLN A 111 -10.51 13.20 5.58
C GLN A 111 -10.82 13.08 4.09
N ASP A 112 -10.81 14.20 3.37
CA ASP A 112 -11.05 14.20 1.92
C ASP A 112 -9.97 13.43 1.18
N ALA A 113 -8.71 13.60 1.55
CA ALA A 113 -7.59 12.90 0.90
C ALA A 113 -7.70 11.38 1.06
N VAL A 114 -7.96 10.90 2.27
CA VAL A 114 -8.12 9.47 2.56
C VAL A 114 -9.34 8.91 1.85
N ARG A 115 -10.46 9.61 1.90
CA ARG A 115 -11.70 9.18 1.22
C ARG A 115 -11.49 9.05 -0.29
N LEU A 116 -10.87 10.06 -0.91
CA LEU A 116 -10.61 10.03 -2.35
C LEU A 116 -9.65 8.91 -2.75
N SER A 117 -8.64 8.66 -1.94
CA SER A 117 -7.73 7.52 -2.16
C SER A 117 -8.51 6.22 -2.15
N LYS A 118 -9.31 6.00 -1.12
CA LYS A 118 -10.06 4.75 -0.96
C LYS A 118 -11.13 4.56 -2.04
N GLU A 119 -11.88 5.60 -2.37
CA GLU A 119 -13.03 5.50 -3.27
C GLU A 119 -12.68 5.60 -4.75
N LYS A 120 -11.56 6.28 -5.08
CA LYS A 120 -11.28 6.62 -6.48
C LYS A 120 -9.90 6.23 -6.98
N TYR A 121 -8.84 6.46 -6.20
CA TYR A 121 -7.49 6.44 -6.74
C TYR A 121 -6.65 5.22 -6.39
N CYS A 122 -6.82 4.62 -5.22
CA CYS A 122 -5.96 3.52 -4.80
C CYS A 122 -6.29 2.22 -5.53
N SER A 123 -5.49 1.89 -6.53
CA SER A 123 -5.68 0.68 -7.33
C SER A 123 -5.54 -0.59 -6.50
N VAL A 124 -4.61 -0.62 -5.56
CA VAL A 124 -4.39 -1.79 -4.69
C VAL A 124 -5.60 -2.00 -3.78
N SER A 125 -6.13 -0.92 -3.17
CA SER A 125 -7.34 -1.00 -2.35
C SER A 125 -8.53 -1.53 -3.16
N ALA A 126 -8.70 -1.05 -4.39
CA ALA A 126 -9.78 -1.48 -5.27
C ALA A 126 -9.74 -3.00 -5.56
N MET A 127 -8.53 -3.56 -5.68
CA MET A 127 -8.38 -5.00 -5.86
C MET A 127 -8.64 -5.77 -4.57
N LEU A 128 -8.04 -5.31 -3.46
CA LEU A 128 -8.11 -6.02 -2.18
C LEU A 128 -9.50 -5.97 -1.54
N GLU A 129 -10.27 -4.90 -1.75
CA GLU A 129 -11.61 -4.78 -1.17
C GLU A 129 -12.60 -5.82 -1.69
N LYS A 130 -12.29 -6.48 -2.80
CA LYS A 130 -13.10 -7.58 -3.32
C LYS A 130 -12.96 -8.85 -2.49
N THR A 131 -11.93 -8.94 -1.68
CA THR A 131 -11.62 -10.10 -0.85
C THR A 131 -11.64 -9.76 0.64
N ALA A 132 -11.20 -8.56 1.00
CA ALA A 132 -11.06 -8.11 2.38
C ALA A 132 -11.93 -6.89 2.66
N LYS A 133 -12.43 -6.81 3.89
CA LYS A 133 -13.06 -5.58 4.40
C LYS A 133 -11.96 -4.63 4.81
N ILE A 134 -11.91 -3.44 4.19
CA ILE A 134 -10.89 -2.42 4.48
C ILE A 134 -11.53 -1.27 5.25
N THR A 135 -11.01 -1.01 6.43
CA THR A 135 -11.42 0.11 7.28
C THR A 135 -10.24 1.03 7.51
N TYR A 136 -10.49 2.25 8.02
CA TYR A 136 -9.40 3.16 8.31
C TYR A 136 -9.72 4.08 9.48
N SER A 137 -8.66 4.62 10.08
CA SER A 137 -8.72 5.71 11.05
C SER A 137 -7.64 6.73 10.72
N ILE A 138 -7.85 7.98 11.15
CA ILE A 138 -6.94 9.10 10.91
C ILE A 138 -6.54 9.69 12.25
N GLU A 139 -5.23 9.88 12.45
CA GLU A 139 -4.67 10.51 13.64
C GLU A 139 -3.88 11.74 13.23
N HIS A 140 -4.05 12.82 13.98
CA HIS A 140 -3.31 14.06 13.81
C HIS A 140 -2.34 14.23 14.96
N ALA A 141 -1.09 14.59 14.64
CA ALA A 141 -0.06 14.87 15.62
C ALA A 141 0.64 16.20 15.28
N ALA A 142 1.25 16.80 16.25
CA ALA A 142 1.97 18.06 16.07
C ALA A 142 3.24 17.90 15.23
#